data_bd93129408afee826a16ae703ced0c8e
#
_entry.id   bd93129408afee826a16ae703ced0c8e
#
_cell.length_a   1.000
_cell.length_b   1.000
_cell.length_c   1.000
_cell.angle_alpha   90.00
_cell.angle_beta   90.00
_cell.angle_gamma   90.00
#
_symmetry.space_group_name_H-M   'P 1'
#
loop_
_entity.id
_entity.type
_entity.pdbx_description
1 polymer ?
#
loop_
_entity_poly.entity_id
_entity_poly.type
_entity_poly.pdbx_seq_one_letter_code
_entity_poly.pdbx_strand_id
1 'polypeptide(L)'
;YLDMSVRKDVGLEGKYLLVMRDALCPQMREELIKNTRKHFSGRIFTRGTYANTDGRHFESPAEIAMLNGHADIVGQSICPEVYLAREIGACYAGLYYVVNYGEGIKPWSHQVLEDIFYDDAPMISKILLDTIRSLAQQDRNCECLSLRKETLLKGIYDD
;
A
#
# COMPACT_ATOMS: atom_id res chain seq x y z
N TYR A 1 6.24 20.55 4.92
CA TYR A 1 5.07 19.84 4.41
C TYR A 1 5.08 19.94 2.88
N LEU A 2 5.30 18.84 2.18
CA LEU A 2 5.22 18.82 0.72
C LEU A 2 3.78 18.51 0.34
N ASP A 3 3.16 19.38 -0.44
CA ASP A 3 1.88 19.11 -1.06
C ASP A 3 2.10 18.15 -2.23
N MET A 4 1.73 16.89 -2.03
CA MET A 4 1.84 15.81 -3.02
C MET A 4 0.50 15.57 -3.75
N SER A 5 -0.47 16.48 -3.57
CA SER A 5 -1.80 16.34 -4.16
C SER A 5 -1.75 16.39 -5.67
N VAL A 6 -2.48 15.48 -6.33
CA VAL A 6 -2.74 15.51 -7.79
C VAL A 6 -4.00 16.28 -8.15
N ARG A 7 -4.68 16.90 -7.17
CA ARG A 7 -5.96 17.59 -7.39
C ARG A 7 -5.88 18.71 -8.38
N LYS A 8 -4.77 19.48 -8.36
CA LYS A 8 -4.54 20.56 -9.33
C LYS A 8 -4.51 20.05 -10.76
N ASP A 9 -3.75 18.98 -10.99
CA ASP A 9 -3.52 18.42 -12.32
C ASP A 9 -4.80 17.85 -12.95
N VAL A 10 -5.71 17.34 -12.11
CA VAL A 10 -6.98 16.75 -12.55
C VAL A 10 -8.20 17.65 -12.30
N GLY A 11 -8.02 18.90 -11.90
CA GLY A 11 -9.10 19.84 -11.65
C GLY A 11 -9.98 19.51 -10.45
N LEU A 12 -9.46 18.78 -9.47
CA LEU A 12 -10.20 18.33 -8.28
C LEU A 12 -9.79 19.07 -7.00
N GLU A 13 -8.98 20.10 -7.13
CA GLU A 13 -8.45 20.86 -6.00
C GLU A 13 -9.56 21.35 -5.06
N GLY A 14 -9.41 21.02 -3.78
CA GLY A 14 -10.35 21.46 -2.74
C GLY A 14 -11.74 20.84 -2.76
N LYS A 15 -12.11 20.07 -3.79
CA LYS A 15 -13.48 19.54 -3.96
C LYS A 15 -13.81 18.34 -3.08
N TYR A 16 -12.80 17.62 -2.58
CA TYR A 16 -13.04 16.36 -1.89
C TYR A 16 -12.31 16.27 -0.55
N LEU A 17 -12.97 15.58 0.39
CA LEU A 17 -12.41 15.10 1.64
C LEU A 17 -12.09 13.60 1.51
N LEU A 18 -10.89 13.22 1.87
CA LEU A 18 -10.40 11.85 1.74
C LEU A 18 -10.65 11.07 3.03
N VAL A 19 -11.48 10.05 2.96
CA VAL A 19 -11.71 9.13 4.08
C VAL A 19 -10.80 7.94 3.91
N MET A 20 -9.83 7.78 4.80
CA MET A 20 -8.81 6.73 4.74
C MET A 20 -9.20 5.44 5.49
N ARG A 21 -10.44 5.28 5.91
CA ARG A 21 -10.98 3.98 6.28
C ARG A 21 -10.83 3.01 5.11
N ASP A 22 -10.35 1.80 5.37
CA ASP A 22 -10.02 0.83 4.32
C ASP A 22 -9.11 1.45 3.25
N ALA A 23 -7.94 1.94 3.68
CA ALA A 23 -6.96 2.60 2.81
C ALA A 23 -6.59 1.72 1.61
N LEU A 24 -6.47 0.41 1.82
CA LEU A 24 -6.23 -0.60 0.79
C LEU A 24 -7.56 -1.20 0.32
N CYS A 25 -7.75 -1.24 -1.01
CA CYS A 25 -8.97 -1.75 -1.63
C CYS A 25 -9.22 -3.23 -1.29
N PRO A 26 -10.37 -3.58 -0.69
CA PRO A 26 -10.64 -4.96 -0.31
C PRO A 26 -10.76 -5.88 -1.53
N GLN A 27 -11.38 -5.45 -2.63
CA GLN A 27 -11.50 -6.25 -3.85
C GLN A 27 -10.14 -6.58 -4.46
N MET A 28 -9.25 -5.61 -4.61
CA MET A 28 -7.89 -5.86 -5.11
C MET A 28 -7.09 -6.75 -4.16
N ARG A 29 -7.24 -6.56 -2.85
CA ARG A 29 -6.58 -7.40 -1.84
C ARG A 29 -7.02 -8.86 -1.92
N GLU A 30 -8.31 -9.12 -2.12
CA GLU A 30 -8.83 -10.50 -2.28
C GLU A 30 -8.23 -11.19 -3.51
N GLU A 31 -8.13 -10.50 -4.64
CA GLU A 31 -7.49 -11.06 -5.84
C GLU A 31 -5.98 -11.27 -5.65
N LEU A 32 -5.29 -10.36 -4.97
CA LEU A 32 -3.88 -10.55 -4.58
C LEU A 32 -3.71 -11.81 -3.71
N ILE A 33 -4.55 -12.00 -2.68
CA ILE A 33 -4.50 -13.16 -1.79
C ILE A 33 -4.72 -14.46 -2.59
N LYS A 34 -5.72 -14.49 -3.46
CA LYS A 34 -6.05 -15.65 -4.31
C LYS A 34 -4.87 -16.04 -5.21
N ASN A 35 -4.29 -15.08 -5.92
CA ASN A 35 -3.18 -15.34 -6.83
C ASN A 35 -1.87 -15.62 -6.06
N THR A 36 -1.67 -15.03 -4.89
CA THR A 36 -0.54 -15.38 -4.02
C THR A 36 -0.63 -16.84 -3.59
N ARG A 37 -1.79 -17.32 -3.14
CA ARG A 37 -1.99 -18.73 -2.77
C ARG A 37 -1.78 -19.72 -3.93
N LYS A 38 -1.98 -19.28 -5.16
CA LYS A 38 -1.75 -20.10 -6.36
C LYS A 38 -0.26 -20.30 -6.66
N HIS A 39 0.57 -19.30 -6.38
CA HIS A 39 1.97 -19.26 -6.82
C HIS A 39 2.98 -19.36 -5.68
N PHE A 40 2.56 -19.21 -4.43
CA PHE A 40 3.42 -19.18 -3.26
C PHE A 40 2.91 -20.13 -2.19
N SER A 41 3.77 -21.04 -1.75
CA SER A 41 3.44 -22.04 -0.73
C SER A 41 3.87 -21.66 0.69
N GLY A 42 4.56 -20.53 0.84
CA GLY A 42 5.03 -20.04 2.13
C GLY A 42 3.94 -19.41 2.98
N ARG A 43 4.34 -18.77 4.07
CA ARG A 43 3.41 -18.10 4.98
C ARG A 43 2.84 -16.84 4.35
N ILE A 44 1.51 -16.72 4.33
CA ILE A 44 0.78 -15.59 3.80
C ILE A 44 -0.01 -14.92 4.93
N PHE A 45 0.23 -13.64 5.15
CA PHE A 45 -0.55 -12.80 6.05
C PHE A 45 -1.55 -12.00 5.23
N THR A 46 -2.84 -12.16 5.52
CA THR A 46 -3.91 -11.51 4.75
C THR A 46 -4.38 -10.20 5.38
N ARG A 47 -3.86 -9.87 6.55
CA ARG A 47 -4.13 -8.64 7.29
C ARG A 47 -2.93 -8.29 8.17
N GLY A 48 -2.84 -7.04 8.54
CA GLY A 48 -1.82 -6.50 9.43
C GLY A 48 -1.78 -4.98 9.32
N THR A 49 -1.07 -4.36 10.22
CA THR A 49 -0.82 -2.92 10.24
C THR A 49 0.55 -2.64 9.65
N TYR A 50 0.56 -1.82 8.60
CA TYR A 50 1.79 -1.34 7.96
C TYR A 50 2.13 0.05 8.52
N ALA A 51 3.31 0.20 9.13
CA ALA A 51 3.87 1.50 9.46
C ALA A 51 4.68 2.03 8.27
N ASN A 52 4.30 3.19 7.76
CA ASN A 52 5.08 3.87 6.74
C ASN A 52 6.00 4.91 7.36
N THR A 53 7.28 4.80 7.11
CA THR A 53 8.31 5.75 7.52
C THR A 53 8.85 6.55 6.32
N ASP A 54 9.62 7.60 6.58
CA ASP A 54 10.07 8.51 5.51
C ASP A 54 11.17 7.91 4.62
N GLY A 55 11.93 6.96 5.13
CA GLY A 55 12.97 6.31 4.36
C GLY A 55 14.29 7.07 4.28
N ARG A 56 15.07 6.67 3.26
CA ARG A 56 16.51 6.88 3.03
C ARG A 56 17.42 6.13 4.00
N HIS A 57 16.87 5.48 5.02
CA HIS A 57 17.59 4.64 5.98
C HIS A 57 16.66 3.54 6.47
N PHE A 58 17.22 2.48 7.00
CA PHE A 58 16.47 1.54 7.83
C PHE A 58 16.26 2.17 9.20
N GLU A 59 15.11 1.89 9.80
CA GLU A 59 14.74 2.42 11.11
C GLU A 59 15.73 1.93 12.18
N SER A 60 16.14 2.83 13.07
CA SER A 60 16.97 2.49 14.21
C SER A 60 16.28 1.52 15.18
N PRO A 61 17.01 0.81 16.06
CA PRO A 61 16.38 -0.04 17.08
C PRO A 61 15.38 0.69 17.97
N ALA A 62 15.58 1.98 18.23
CA ALA A 62 14.65 2.79 19.03
C ALA A 62 13.33 3.07 18.28
N GLU A 63 13.41 3.38 16.98
CA GLU A 63 12.24 3.55 16.13
C GLU A 63 11.46 2.25 15.98
N ILE A 64 12.14 1.12 15.75
CA ILE A 64 11.51 -0.21 15.71
C ILE A 64 10.83 -0.55 17.03
N ALA A 65 11.46 -0.28 18.17
CA ALA A 65 10.86 -0.50 19.49
C ALA A 65 9.58 0.32 19.69
N MET A 66 9.56 1.56 19.21
CA MET A 66 8.37 2.42 19.24
C MET A 66 7.25 1.87 18.32
N LEU A 67 7.58 1.46 17.12
CA LEU A 67 6.62 0.97 16.12
C LEU A 67 6.07 -0.41 16.45
N ASN A 68 6.85 -1.28 17.07
CA ASN A 68 6.50 -2.67 17.39
C ASN A 68 5.23 -2.84 18.24
N GLY A 69 4.84 -1.81 19.02
CA GLY A 69 3.59 -1.80 19.76
C GLY A 69 2.34 -1.45 18.92
N HIS A 70 2.52 -1.04 17.67
CA HIS A 70 1.46 -0.46 16.85
C HIS A 70 1.38 -1.03 15.43
N ALA A 71 2.43 -1.68 14.95
CA ALA A 71 2.51 -2.19 13.57
C ALA A 71 3.10 -3.61 13.52
N ASP A 72 2.68 -4.35 12.50
CA ASP A 72 3.17 -5.70 12.23
C ASP A 72 4.35 -5.68 11.26
N ILE A 73 4.38 -4.72 10.35
CA ILE A 73 5.45 -4.51 9.38
C ILE A 73 5.76 -3.02 9.21
N VAL A 74 6.97 -2.71 8.82
CA VAL A 74 7.44 -1.36 8.52
C VAL A 74 8.00 -1.30 7.10
N GLY A 75 7.86 -0.16 6.45
CA GLY A 75 8.42 0.12 5.15
C GLY A 75 8.15 1.55 4.71
N GLN A 76 8.50 1.89 3.47
CA GLN A 76 8.60 3.25 2.99
C GLN A 76 7.90 3.45 1.63
N SER A 77 6.99 2.54 1.26
CA SER A 77 6.51 2.43 -0.12
C SER A 77 4.99 2.50 -0.29
N ILE A 78 4.24 2.91 0.74
CA ILE A 78 2.78 3.01 0.64
C ILE A 78 2.30 4.47 0.58
N CYS A 79 3.02 5.36 1.21
CA CYS A 79 2.74 6.79 1.18
C CYS A 79 3.79 7.54 0.35
N PRO A 80 3.37 8.55 -0.44
CA PRO A 80 2.04 9.16 -0.48
C PRO A 80 1.04 8.50 -1.45
N GLU A 81 1.39 7.47 -2.19
CA GLU A 81 0.62 6.90 -3.31
C GLU A 81 -0.79 6.49 -2.90
N VAL A 82 -0.96 5.94 -1.69
CA VAL A 82 -2.28 5.54 -1.18
C VAL A 82 -3.23 6.72 -1.01
N TYR A 83 -2.70 7.89 -0.65
CA TYR A 83 -3.49 9.14 -0.55
C TYR A 83 -3.82 9.68 -1.93
N LEU A 84 -2.83 9.71 -2.85
CA LEU A 84 -3.03 10.18 -4.23
C LEU A 84 -4.04 9.30 -4.96
N ALA A 85 -3.98 7.98 -4.78
CA ALA A 85 -4.99 7.08 -5.31
C ALA A 85 -6.40 7.42 -4.79
N ARG A 86 -6.53 7.70 -3.49
CA ARG A 86 -7.82 8.13 -2.90
C ARG A 86 -8.29 9.47 -3.47
N GLU A 87 -7.42 10.42 -3.73
CA GLU A 87 -7.77 11.72 -4.31
C GLU A 87 -8.46 11.59 -5.67
N ILE A 88 -7.96 10.72 -6.53
CA ILE A 88 -8.57 10.47 -7.84
C ILE A 88 -9.65 9.38 -7.80
N GLY A 89 -9.95 8.83 -6.61
CA GLY A 89 -10.93 7.76 -6.45
C GLY A 89 -10.49 6.41 -7.02
N ALA A 90 -9.19 6.20 -7.22
CA ALA A 90 -8.65 4.93 -7.66
C ALA A 90 -8.63 3.89 -6.52
N CYS A 91 -8.59 2.61 -6.91
CA CYS A 91 -8.30 1.52 -6.00
C CYS A 91 -6.78 1.40 -5.81
N TYR A 92 -6.35 1.14 -4.60
CA TYR A 92 -4.95 0.88 -4.26
C TYR A 92 -4.84 -0.36 -3.40
N ALA A 93 -3.88 -1.22 -3.66
CA ALA A 93 -3.53 -2.37 -2.83
C ALA A 93 -2.05 -2.68 -2.98
N GLY A 94 -1.46 -3.33 -1.98
CA GLY A 94 -0.04 -3.68 -1.98
C GLY A 94 0.18 -5.17 -1.74
N LEU A 95 1.19 -5.72 -2.40
CA LEU A 95 1.80 -6.99 -2.09
C LEU A 95 3.16 -6.70 -1.45
N TYR A 96 3.31 -7.07 -0.19
CA TYR A 96 4.54 -6.84 0.57
C TYR A 96 5.25 -8.16 0.80
N TYR A 97 6.54 -8.17 0.48
CA TYR A 97 7.40 -9.30 0.72
C TYR A 97 8.31 -8.97 1.90
N VAL A 98 8.15 -9.72 3.00
CA VAL A 98 8.92 -9.50 4.22
C VAL A 98 10.26 -10.21 4.09
N VAL A 99 11.35 -9.45 4.03
CA VAL A 99 12.69 -9.94 3.72
C VAL A 99 13.64 -9.96 4.91
N ASN A 100 13.38 -9.15 5.95
CA ASN A 100 14.21 -9.07 7.15
C ASN A 100 13.38 -8.68 8.38
N TYR A 101 13.98 -8.84 9.54
CA TYR A 101 13.47 -8.25 10.77
C TYR A 101 13.92 -6.80 10.89
N GLY A 102 13.11 -5.97 11.55
CA GLY A 102 13.51 -4.61 11.93
C GLY A 102 14.75 -4.62 12.82
N GLU A 103 15.51 -3.52 12.76
CA GLU A 103 16.74 -3.38 13.54
C GLU A 103 16.49 -3.59 15.05
N GLY A 104 17.41 -4.28 15.69
CA GLY A 104 17.34 -4.62 17.13
C GLY A 104 16.49 -5.85 17.45
N ILE A 105 15.72 -6.43 16.50
CA ILE A 105 14.95 -7.66 16.73
C ILE A 105 15.81 -8.89 16.48
N LYS A 106 16.39 -9.01 15.30
CA LYS A 106 17.31 -10.09 14.91
C LYS A 106 18.32 -9.57 13.91
N PRO A 107 19.58 -10.07 13.94
CA PRO A 107 20.54 -9.78 12.90
C PRO A 107 20.04 -10.26 11.53
N TRP A 108 20.35 -9.52 10.50
CA TRP A 108 20.11 -9.88 9.11
C TRP A 108 21.33 -9.57 8.24
N SER A 109 21.40 -10.13 7.06
CA SER A 109 22.53 -9.98 6.12
C SER A 109 22.01 -9.40 4.82
N HIS A 110 22.73 -8.41 4.30
CA HIS A 110 22.42 -7.79 3.02
C HIS A 110 22.44 -8.82 1.87
N GLN A 111 23.36 -9.77 1.89
CA GLN A 111 23.44 -10.82 0.88
C GLN A 111 22.17 -11.69 0.85
N VAL A 112 21.68 -12.10 2.02
CA VAL A 112 20.43 -12.88 2.11
C VAL A 112 19.23 -12.10 1.55
N LEU A 113 19.21 -10.81 1.78
CA LEU A 113 18.16 -9.93 1.26
C LEU A 113 18.20 -9.84 -0.28
N GLU A 114 19.42 -9.71 -0.83
CA GLU A 114 19.66 -9.70 -2.27
C GLU A 114 19.27 -11.03 -2.93
N ASP A 115 19.68 -12.15 -2.34
CA ASP A 115 19.36 -13.50 -2.83
C ASP A 115 17.83 -13.72 -2.88
N ILE A 116 17.13 -13.40 -1.79
CA ILE A 116 15.66 -13.47 -1.71
C ILE A 116 15.00 -12.62 -2.80
N PHE A 117 15.49 -11.39 -3.01
CA PHE A 117 14.92 -10.48 -3.99
C PHE A 117 15.01 -11.04 -5.42
N TYR A 118 16.16 -11.59 -5.81
CA TYR A 118 16.34 -12.13 -7.15
C TYR A 118 15.66 -13.50 -7.35
N ASP A 119 15.72 -14.37 -6.37
CA ASP A 119 15.17 -15.72 -6.48
C ASP A 119 13.62 -15.71 -6.53
N ASP A 120 12.98 -14.80 -5.79
CA ASP A 120 11.54 -14.73 -5.70
C ASP A 120 10.87 -13.76 -6.70
N ALA A 121 11.65 -12.92 -7.37
CA ALA A 121 11.12 -11.96 -8.35
C ALA A 121 10.26 -12.59 -9.46
N PRO A 122 10.61 -13.77 -10.03
CA PRO A 122 9.77 -14.42 -11.04
C PRO A 122 8.41 -14.88 -10.49
N MET A 123 8.37 -15.35 -9.24
CA MET A 123 7.13 -15.76 -8.57
C MET A 123 6.26 -14.52 -8.27
N ILE A 124 6.83 -13.45 -7.73
CA ILE A 124 6.14 -12.19 -7.48
C ILE A 124 5.54 -11.63 -8.76
N SER A 125 6.29 -11.66 -9.87
CA SER A 125 5.83 -11.22 -11.19
C SER A 125 4.60 -12.02 -11.66
N LYS A 126 4.56 -13.34 -11.47
CA LYS A 126 3.40 -14.17 -11.81
C LYS A 126 2.17 -13.79 -10.99
N ILE A 127 2.35 -13.58 -9.68
CA ILE A 127 1.26 -13.15 -8.80
C ILE A 127 0.66 -11.83 -9.29
N LEU A 128 1.49 -10.84 -9.58
CA LEU A 128 1.05 -9.52 -10.03
C LEU A 128 0.34 -9.59 -11.40
N LEU A 129 0.93 -10.28 -12.37
CA LEU A 129 0.35 -10.40 -13.72
C LEU A 129 -0.99 -11.14 -13.70
N ASP A 130 -1.12 -12.23 -12.94
CA ASP A 130 -2.39 -12.94 -12.81
C ASP A 130 -3.43 -12.10 -12.07
N THR A 131 -3.02 -11.31 -11.09
CA THR A 131 -3.91 -10.38 -10.39
C THR A 131 -4.43 -9.30 -11.32
N ILE A 132 -3.55 -8.69 -12.13
CA ILE A 132 -3.94 -7.69 -13.13
C ILE A 132 -4.94 -8.28 -14.15
N ARG A 133 -4.67 -9.48 -14.65
CA ARG A 133 -5.57 -10.18 -15.59
C ARG A 133 -6.94 -10.46 -14.97
N SER A 134 -6.97 -10.92 -13.72
CA SER A 134 -8.21 -11.18 -13.00
C SER A 134 -9.03 -9.90 -12.80
N LEU A 135 -8.38 -8.82 -12.37
CA LEU A 135 -9.04 -7.53 -12.12
C LEU A 135 -9.56 -6.89 -13.41
N ALA A 136 -8.85 -7.06 -14.54
CA ALA A 136 -9.28 -6.53 -15.84
C ALA A 136 -10.58 -7.18 -16.37
N GLN A 137 -11.00 -8.32 -15.80
CA GLN A 137 -12.21 -9.06 -16.17
C GLN A 137 -13.36 -8.85 -15.17
N GLN A 138 -13.17 -8.01 -14.15
CA GLN A 138 -14.13 -7.80 -13.09
C GLN A 138 -14.66 -6.37 -13.10
N ASP A 139 -15.93 -6.24 -12.83
CA ASP A 139 -16.52 -4.95 -12.51
C ASP A 139 -16.03 -4.47 -11.14
N ARG A 140 -15.93 -3.15 -11.02
CA ARG A 140 -15.57 -2.53 -9.75
C ARG A 140 -16.69 -2.70 -8.74
N ASN A 141 -16.44 -3.44 -7.68
CA ASN A 141 -17.36 -3.70 -6.58
C ASN A 141 -16.72 -3.37 -5.22
N CYS A 142 -16.31 -2.13 -5.04
CA CYS A 142 -15.70 -1.63 -3.80
C CYS A 142 -16.11 -0.18 -3.51
N GLU A 143 -15.94 0.26 -2.28
CA GLU A 143 -16.31 1.61 -1.84
C GLU A 143 -15.20 2.67 -2.05
N CYS A 144 -14.09 2.36 -2.71
CA CYS A 144 -12.95 3.27 -2.82
C CYS A 144 -13.31 4.65 -3.41
N LEU A 145 -14.24 4.69 -4.37
CA LEU A 145 -14.73 5.95 -4.93
C LEU A 145 -15.62 6.71 -3.93
N SER A 146 -16.51 6.02 -3.23
CA SER A 146 -17.45 6.65 -2.28
C SER A 146 -16.79 7.16 -1.00
N LEU A 147 -15.57 6.71 -0.70
CA LEU A 147 -14.74 7.20 0.41
C LEU A 147 -14.03 8.53 0.08
N ARG A 148 -14.13 8.99 -1.13
CA ARG A 148 -13.82 10.34 -1.55
C ARG A 148 -15.11 11.18 -1.44
N LYS A 149 -15.27 11.92 -0.35
CA LYS A 149 -16.47 12.71 -0.08
C LYS A 149 -16.33 14.12 -0.62
N GLU A 150 -17.42 14.69 -1.12
CA GLU A 150 -17.44 16.11 -1.48
C GLU A 150 -17.18 17.00 -0.26
N THR A 151 -16.49 18.10 -0.46
CA THR A 151 -16.27 19.08 0.61
C THR A 151 -17.58 19.66 1.09
N LEU A 152 -17.64 19.97 2.39
CA LEU A 152 -18.78 20.68 2.97
C LEU A 152 -18.77 22.19 2.67
N LEU A 153 -17.64 22.71 2.17
CA LEU A 153 -17.45 24.12 1.84
C LEU A 153 -18.00 24.39 0.43
N LYS A 154 -19.28 24.61 0.33
CA LYS A 154 -19.95 24.95 -0.94
C LYS A 154 -19.60 26.39 -1.33
N GLY A 155 -19.32 26.62 -2.62
CA GLY A 155 -19.15 27.96 -3.21
C GLY A 155 -17.77 28.60 -3.04
N ILE A 156 -16.78 27.92 -2.51
CA ILE A 156 -15.41 28.45 -2.40
C ILE A 156 -14.55 28.07 -3.64
N TYR A 157 -14.99 27.06 -4.40
CA TYR A 157 -14.23 26.49 -5.50
C TYR A 157 -15.05 26.40 -6.82
N ASP A 158 -16.14 27.15 -6.91
CA ASP A 158 -17.04 27.13 -8.06
C ASP A 158 -16.76 28.28 -9.07
N ASP A 159 -15.56 28.89 -9.04
CA ASP A 159 -15.10 29.94 -9.98
C ASP A 159 -14.23 29.37 -11.10
#